data_45d11fa4d97e13e2bc011aaf6f5e139d
#
_entry.id   45d11fa4d97e13e2bc011aaf6f5e139d
#
_cell.length_a   1.000
_cell.length_b   1.000
_cell.length_c   1.000
_cell.angle_alpha   90.00
_cell.angle_beta   90.00
_cell.angle_gamma   90.00
#
_symmetry.space_group_name_H-M   'P 1'
#
loop_
_entity.id
_entity.type
_entity.pdbx_description
1 polymer ?
#
loop_
_entity_poly.entity_id
_entity_poly.type
_entity_poly.pdbx_seq_one_letter_code
_entity_poly.pdbx_strand_id
1 'polypeptide(L)'
;MDSRERVLVALAGERPDRVPFALGFFSQPLYGSPDADELFSSDVRFVEFDPPVEHAGLLDYLESLPDDVHVGSPAQLRTYGEWGYHPETEAEHALAYAGSPDDVVEGLLPDLTDPRRHTGLTEDVRALHLRRLAVAGAPPSLGGELFESAYRLRGFARFMEDLLERQPLVDYVLDRLTAMLVRNVTVLAEAGVDVLLLDDDVASSHGLIISPDTWRRFFRPRLGQVIGAAREAAPEMRIFYHSDGDFTRLVPELAALGVDVVNPVAPDCMDALAIRRKHGPRPALWGTVGDASLWDRGTPEQVREEVAHRIATLGPAGLLLAPSYDLDYAPRENVEAFVEAVLEFG
;
A
#
# COMPACT_ATOMS: atom_id res chain seq x y z
N MET A 1 -16.41 13.30 -16.52
CA MET A 1 -15.70 13.51 -15.23
C MET A 1 -14.22 13.73 -15.52
N ASP A 2 -13.52 14.54 -14.71
CA ASP A 2 -12.06 14.48 -14.72
C ASP A 2 -11.56 13.26 -13.92
N SER A 3 -10.24 13.00 -13.95
CA SER A 3 -9.67 11.80 -13.28
C SER A 3 -9.93 11.79 -11.79
N ARG A 4 -9.79 12.94 -11.11
CA ARG A 4 -10.03 13.04 -9.67
C ARG A 4 -11.49 12.73 -9.31
N GLU A 5 -12.45 13.36 -10.00
CA GLU A 5 -13.88 13.11 -9.79
C GLU A 5 -14.23 11.64 -10.03
N ARG A 6 -13.67 11.04 -11.10
CA ARG A 6 -13.91 9.64 -11.47
C ARG A 6 -13.44 8.67 -10.39
N VAL A 7 -12.22 8.86 -9.88
CA VAL A 7 -11.67 8.05 -8.79
C VAL A 7 -12.53 8.17 -7.53
N LEU A 8 -12.83 9.40 -7.09
CA LEU A 8 -13.59 9.63 -5.87
C LEU A 8 -15.02 9.07 -5.95
N VAL A 9 -15.68 9.18 -7.09
CA VAL A 9 -17.00 8.59 -7.36
C VAL A 9 -16.93 7.05 -7.31
N ALA A 10 -15.94 6.46 -8.00
CA ALA A 10 -15.77 5.01 -8.00
C ALA A 10 -15.49 4.47 -6.58
N LEU A 11 -14.55 5.08 -5.85
CA LEU A 11 -14.21 4.66 -4.49
C LEU A 11 -15.33 4.95 -3.47
N ALA A 12 -16.24 5.86 -3.77
CA ALA A 12 -17.49 6.05 -3.00
C ALA A 12 -18.52 4.93 -3.24
N GLY A 13 -18.23 3.96 -4.10
CA GLY A 13 -19.18 2.92 -4.47
C GLY A 13 -20.29 3.40 -5.42
N GLU A 14 -20.08 4.53 -6.07
CA GLU A 14 -20.99 5.13 -7.05
C GLU A 14 -20.49 4.84 -8.49
N ARG A 15 -21.34 5.09 -9.49
CA ARG A 15 -21.01 4.80 -10.88
C ARG A 15 -20.28 5.99 -11.53
N PRO A 16 -19.00 5.85 -11.90
CA PRO A 16 -18.28 6.84 -12.68
C PRO A 16 -18.69 6.81 -14.18
N ASP A 17 -18.18 7.76 -14.95
CA ASP A 17 -18.35 7.81 -16.42
C ASP A 17 -17.60 6.66 -17.14
N ARG A 18 -16.48 6.21 -16.60
CA ARG A 18 -15.76 4.96 -16.92
C ARG A 18 -15.06 4.43 -15.66
N VAL A 19 -14.61 3.19 -15.70
CA VAL A 19 -13.78 2.65 -14.59
C VAL A 19 -12.45 3.41 -14.55
N PRO A 20 -12.04 3.96 -13.39
CA PRO A 20 -10.70 4.51 -13.21
C PRO A 20 -9.64 3.41 -13.16
N PHE A 21 -8.38 3.77 -13.46
CA PHE A 21 -7.25 2.87 -13.36
C PHE A 21 -5.99 3.51 -12.79
N ALA A 22 -5.12 2.69 -12.23
CA ALA A 22 -3.75 2.98 -11.83
C ALA A 22 -2.85 1.81 -12.28
N LEU A 23 -1.53 2.00 -12.25
CA LEU A 23 -0.57 0.93 -12.58
C LEU A 23 0.01 0.25 -11.32
N GLY A 24 -0.54 0.53 -10.18
CA GLY A 24 -0.18 -0.04 -8.89
C GLY A 24 -0.89 0.72 -7.77
N PHE A 25 -0.26 0.77 -6.61
CA PHE A 25 -0.70 1.58 -5.46
C PHE A 25 0.46 2.46 -4.89
N PHE A 26 1.55 2.57 -5.65
CA PHE A 26 2.67 3.46 -5.39
C PHE A 26 3.29 3.91 -6.72
N SER A 27 4.08 4.99 -6.69
CA SER A 27 4.85 5.41 -7.86
C SER A 27 5.97 4.42 -8.15
N GLN A 28 6.06 3.95 -9.40
CA GLN A 28 7.09 3.01 -9.82
C GLN A 28 7.70 3.42 -11.17
N PRO A 29 9.02 3.27 -11.32
CA PRO A 29 9.65 3.43 -12.61
C PRO A 29 9.27 2.27 -13.54
N LEU A 30 9.04 2.57 -14.82
CA LEU A 30 8.73 1.53 -15.81
C LEU A 30 9.19 2.00 -17.21
N TYR A 31 9.83 1.11 -17.96
CA TYR A 31 10.28 1.33 -19.34
C TYR A 31 11.11 2.62 -19.52
N GLY A 32 11.96 2.95 -18.53
CA GLY A 32 12.80 4.14 -18.54
C GLY A 32 12.10 5.44 -18.18
N SER A 33 10.81 5.39 -17.80
CA SER A 33 10.13 6.51 -17.14
C SER A 33 10.26 6.36 -15.62
N PRO A 34 10.49 7.45 -14.88
CA PRO A 34 10.50 7.40 -13.41
C PRO A 34 9.12 7.17 -12.81
N ASP A 35 8.04 7.36 -13.56
CA ASP A 35 6.66 7.22 -13.12
C ASP A 35 5.81 6.58 -14.22
N ALA A 36 5.39 5.33 -13.98
CA ALA A 36 4.54 4.58 -14.89
C ALA A 36 3.15 5.21 -15.06
N ASP A 37 2.60 5.76 -13.98
CA ASP A 37 1.28 6.39 -13.99
C ASP A 37 1.28 7.69 -14.83
N GLU A 38 2.38 8.44 -14.83
CA GLU A 38 2.55 9.57 -15.75
C GLU A 38 2.70 9.10 -17.20
N LEU A 39 3.51 8.06 -17.43
CA LEU A 39 3.78 7.52 -18.76
C LEU A 39 2.49 7.06 -19.47
N PHE A 40 1.60 6.39 -18.74
CA PHE A 40 0.35 5.84 -19.27
C PHE A 40 -0.89 6.69 -18.97
N SER A 41 -0.71 7.87 -18.38
CA SER A 41 -1.79 8.82 -18.09
C SER A 41 -2.93 8.21 -17.26
N SER A 42 -2.61 7.46 -16.21
CA SER A 42 -3.58 6.90 -15.27
C SER A 42 -4.35 8.00 -14.51
N ASP A 43 -5.40 7.60 -13.80
CA ASP A 43 -6.27 8.53 -13.07
C ASP A 43 -5.71 8.95 -11.70
N VAL A 44 -4.66 8.28 -11.20
CA VAL A 44 -4.08 8.50 -9.86
C VAL A 44 -2.62 8.92 -9.99
N ARG A 45 -2.16 9.71 -9.02
CA ARG A 45 -0.74 9.98 -8.77
C ARG A 45 -0.44 9.74 -7.30
N PHE A 46 0.80 9.37 -7.04
CA PHE A 46 1.26 9.04 -5.70
C PHE A 46 2.17 10.13 -5.16
N VAL A 47 2.03 10.41 -3.86
CA VAL A 47 2.95 11.30 -3.13
C VAL A 47 3.47 10.55 -1.92
N GLU A 48 4.70 10.81 -1.59
CA GLU A 48 5.44 10.14 -0.52
C GLU A 48 6.22 11.16 0.29
N PHE A 49 6.63 10.76 1.47
CA PHE A 49 7.60 11.51 2.27
C PHE A 49 8.98 11.33 1.65
N ASP A 50 9.79 12.36 1.70
CA ASP A 50 11.19 12.27 1.32
C ASP A 50 11.92 11.21 2.18
N PRO A 51 12.96 10.55 1.66
CA PRO A 51 13.78 9.62 2.44
C PRO A 51 14.46 10.33 3.62
N PRO A 52 14.85 9.58 4.67
CA PRO A 52 15.59 10.15 5.78
C PRO A 52 16.85 10.86 5.30
N VAL A 53 17.12 12.06 5.83
CA VAL A 53 18.26 12.90 5.41
C VAL A 53 19.61 12.18 5.60
N GLU A 54 19.69 11.38 6.65
CA GLU A 54 20.89 10.60 7.00
C GLU A 54 21.18 9.48 5.99
N HIS A 55 20.16 9.05 5.21
CA HIS A 55 20.23 7.93 4.27
C HIS A 55 20.02 8.32 2.80
N ALA A 56 19.92 9.62 2.50
CA ALA A 56 19.72 10.09 1.13
C ALA A 56 20.82 9.56 0.15
N GLY A 57 22.07 9.50 0.62
CA GLY A 57 23.18 8.95 -0.18
C GLY A 57 23.12 7.42 -0.38
N LEU A 58 22.36 6.68 0.44
CA LEU A 58 22.15 5.24 0.26
C LEU A 58 21.24 4.98 -0.94
N LEU A 59 20.16 5.73 -1.09
CA LEU A 59 19.26 5.59 -2.26
C LEU A 59 20.00 5.90 -3.55
N ASP A 60 20.77 7.00 -3.60
CA ASP A 60 21.62 7.36 -4.75
C ASP A 60 22.62 6.23 -5.07
N TYR A 61 23.19 5.60 -4.04
CA TYR A 61 24.09 4.46 -4.23
C TYR A 61 23.38 3.25 -4.79
N LEU A 62 22.22 2.89 -4.23
CA LEU A 62 21.42 1.74 -4.69
C LEU A 62 20.94 1.94 -6.13
N GLU A 63 20.50 3.13 -6.50
CA GLU A 63 20.10 3.49 -7.86
C GLU A 63 21.30 3.49 -8.84
N SER A 64 22.51 3.67 -8.34
CA SER A 64 23.73 3.64 -9.17
C SER A 64 24.24 2.23 -9.46
N LEU A 65 23.67 1.20 -8.84
CA LEU A 65 24.08 -0.18 -9.07
C LEU A 65 23.68 -0.64 -10.48
N PRO A 66 24.48 -1.54 -11.12
CA PRO A 66 24.10 -2.10 -12.41
C PRO A 66 22.74 -2.81 -12.37
N ASP A 67 21.99 -2.77 -13.47
CA ASP A 67 20.65 -3.38 -13.62
C ASP A 67 20.59 -4.88 -13.31
N ASP A 68 21.72 -5.58 -13.33
CA ASP A 68 21.85 -6.99 -12.99
C ASP A 68 22.08 -7.25 -11.48
N VAL A 69 22.27 -6.19 -10.71
CA VAL A 69 22.34 -6.26 -9.25
C VAL A 69 20.92 -6.06 -8.68
N HIS A 70 20.24 -7.17 -8.44
CA HIS A 70 18.94 -7.14 -7.79
C HIS A 70 19.06 -6.67 -6.34
N VAL A 71 18.72 -5.42 -6.11
CA VAL A 71 18.63 -4.84 -4.75
C VAL A 71 17.20 -4.83 -4.22
N GLY A 72 16.31 -5.53 -4.89
CA GLY A 72 14.90 -5.60 -4.54
C GLY A 72 14.00 -4.59 -5.27
N SER A 73 12.71 -4.65 -4.98
CA SER A 73 11.71 -3.73 -5.52
C SER A 73 11.89 -2.29 -5.01
N PRO A 74 11.34 -1.27 -5.67
CA PRO A 74 11.29 0.10 -5.13
C PRO A 74 10.77 0.20 -3.71
N ALA A 75 9.83 -0.67 -3.31
CA ALA A 75 9.34 -0.75 -1.94
C ALA A 75 10.43 -1.22 -0.96
N GLN A 76 11.26 -2.20 -1.37
CA GLN A 76 12.42 -2.64 -0.57
C GLN A 76 13.49 -1.55 -0.48
N LEU A 77 13.76 -0.82 -1.58
CA LEU A 77 14.66 0.31 -1.57
C LEU A 77 14.20 1.41 -0.60
N ARG A 78 12.88 1.65 -0.51
CA ARG A 78 12.32 2.56 0.50
C ARG A 78 12.56 2.05 1.93
N THR A 79 12.35 0.77 2.17
CA THR A 79 12.63 0.14 3.48
C THR A 79 14.12 0.28 3.84
N TYR A 80 15.03 0.08 2.89
CA TYR A 80 16.47 0.33 3.10
C TYR A 80 16.74 1.81 3.41
N GLY A 81 16.06 2.73 2.71
CA GLY A 81 16.15 4.17 2.96
C GLY A 81 15.76 4.54 4.38
N GLU A 82 14.70 3.94 4.95
CA GLU A 82 14.25 4.21 6.31
C GLU A 82 15.25 3.76 7.38
N TRP A 83 15.98 2.67 7.14
CA TRP A 83 16.90 2.06 8.11
C TRP A 83 18.37 2.27 7.80
N GLY A 84 18.69 2.56 6.57
CA GLY A 84 20.07 2.58 6.09
C GLY A 84 20.71 1.20 5.93
N TYR A 85 20.00 0.11 6.24
CA TYR A 85 20.43 -1.26 5.99
C TYR A 85 19.26 -2.24 5.99
N HIS A 86 19.47 -3.43 5.41
CA HIS A 86 18.54 -4.55 5.49
C HIS A 86 19.16 -5.69 6.29
N PRO A 87 18.52 -6.16 7.36
CA PRO A 87 19.06 -7.26 8.14
C PRO A 87 19.13 -8.56 7.32
N GLU A 88 20.30 -9.18 7.24
CA GLU A 88 20.50 -10.48 6.60
C GLU A 88 20.20 -11.66 7.54
N THR A 89 20.26 -11.40 8.86
CA THR A 89 20.05 -12.42 9.89
C THR A 89 19.15 -11.90 11.00
N GLU A 90 18.47 -12.82 11.70
CA GLU A 90 17.64 -12.50 12.89
C GLU A 90 18.40 -11.72 13.99
N ALA A 91 19.71 -11.86 14.05
CA ALA A 91 20.53 -11.18 15.05
C ALA A 91 20.81 -9.69 14.75
N GLU A 92 20.61 -9.28 13.50
CA GLU A 92 20.87 -7.91 13.02
C GLU A 92 19.69 -6.97 13.18
N HIS A 93 18.50 -7.49 13.47
CA HIS A 93 17.33 -6.65 13.71
C HIS A 93 17.53 -5.77 14.94
N ALA A 94 17.10 -4.51 14.86
CA ALA A 94 17.37 -3.49 15.88
C ALA A 94 16.93 -3.91 17.29
N LEU A 95 15.85 -4.67 17.40
CA LEU A 95 15.30 -5.15 18.67
C LEU A 95 15.53 -6.66 18.89
N ALA A 96 16.45 -7.29 18.16
CA ALA A 96 16.68 -8.74 18.24
C ALA A 96 16.94 -9.23 19.67
N TYR A 97 17.59 -8.43 20.50
CA TYR A 97 18.00 -8.79 21.87
C TYR A 97 17.17 -8.09 22.97
N ALA A 98 16.20 -7.27 22.62
CA ALA A 98 15.33 -6.63 23.61
C ALA A 98 14.44 -7.69 24.28
N GLY A 99 14.45 -7.76 25.61
CA GLY A 99 13.60 -8.65 26.41
C GLY A 99 12.43 -7.93 27.06
N SER A 100 12.46 -6.60 27.08
CA SER A 100 11.46 -5.75 27.73
C SER A 100 11.38 -4.37 27.07
N PRO A 101 10.35 -3.56 27.33
CA PRO A 101 10.30 -2.16 26.91
C PRO A 101 11.51 -1.31 27.37
N ASP A 102 12.10 -1.63 28.52
CA ASP A 102 13.24 -0.87 29.07
C ASP A 102 14.53 -1.07 28.26
N ASP A 103 14.59 -2.13 27.44
CA ASP A 103 15.73 -2.38 26.55
C ASP A 103 15.64 -1.57 25.24
N VAL A 104 14.50 -0.94 24.96
CA VAL A 104 14.28 -0.11 23.76
C VAL A 104 14.78 1.30 24.05
N VAL A 105 16.07 1.51 23.85
CA VAL A 105 16.71 2.81 24.04
C VAL A 105 16.45 3.75 22.88
N GLU A 106 16.64 5.06 23.11
CA GLU A 106 16.51 6.07 22.07
C GLU A 106 17.47 5.78 20.91
N GLY A 107 16.97 5.90 19.68
CA GLY A 107 17.73 5.62 18.46
C GLY A 107 17.67 4.16 17.96
N LEU A 108 17.06 3.23 18.71
CA LEU A 108 16.77 1.88 18.20
C LEU A 108 15.51 1.83 17.33
N LEU A 109 14.68 2.83 17.40
CA LEU A 109 13.53 2.98 16.49
C LEU A 109 13.81 4.15 15.54
N PRO A 110 13.49 4.01 14.25
CA PRO A 110 13.63 5.12 13.30
C PRO A 110 12.68 6.26 13.69
N ASP A 111 13.08 7.50 13.45
CA ASP A 111 12.18 8.66 13.54
C ASP A 111 11.47 8.84 12.20
N LEU A 112 10.31 8.20 12.05
CA LEU A 112 9.48 8.33 10.87
C LEU A 112 8.70 9.66 10.82
N THR A 113 8.88 10.55 11.80
CA THR A 113 8.08 11.78 11.96
C THR A 113 8.88 13.07 11.70
N ASP A 114 10.07 12.96 11.14
CA ASP A 114 10.93 14.12 10.85
C ASP A 114 10.21 15.09 9.88
N PRO A 115 9.93 16.34 10.30
CA PRO A 115 9.21 17.29 9.46
C PRO A 115 9.98 17.71 8.20
N ARG A 116 11.28 17.46 8.13
CA ARG A 116 12.09 17.72 6.93
C ARG A 116 11.69 16.83 5.75
N ARG A 117 11.05 15.70 6.03
CA ARG A 117 10.65 14.69 5.04
C ARG A 117 9.34 14.98 4.30
N HIS A 118 8.66 16.07 4.63
CA HIS A 118 7.37 16.42 3.99
C HIS A 118 7.21 17.91 3.70
N THR A 119 8.31 18.62 3.56
CA THR A 119 8.29 20.09 3.37
C THR A 119 7.64 20.52 2.06
N GLY A 120 7.70 19.69 1.00
CA GLY A 120 7.10 19.93 -0.32
C GLY A 120 5.70 19.33 -0.50
N LEU A 121 5.29 18.41 0.38
CA LEU A 121 4.13 17.55 0.18
C LEU A 121 2.82 18.28 -0.18
N THR A 122 2.50 19.36 0.54
CA THR A 122 1.27 20.14 0.27
C THR A 122 1.29 20.80 -1.10
N GLU A 123 2.46 21.25 -1.57
CA GLU A 123 2.61 21.88 -2.87
C GLU A 123 2.50 20.87 -4.00
N ASP A 124 3.06 19.68 -3.81
CA ASP A 124 2.97 18.55 -4.76
C ASP A 124 1.52 18.08 -4.91
N VAL A 125 0.80 17.86 -3.81
CA VAL A 125 -0.63 17.53 -3.83
C VAL A 125 -1.43 18.60 -4.58
N ARG A 126 -1.17 19.88 -4.27
CA ARG A 126 -1.86 20.98 -4.94
C ARG A 126 -1.56 21.03 -6.44
N ALA A 127 -0.31 20.80 -6.84
CA ALA A 127 0.08 20.78 -8.25
C ALA A 127 -0.64 19.68 -9.02
N LEU A 128 -0.77 18.48 -8.43
CA LEU A 128 -1.50 17.36 -9.01
C LEU A 128 -3.01 17.63 -9.09
N HIS A 129 -3.61 18.24 -8.07
CA HIS A 129 -5.02 18.65 -8.10
C HIS A 129 -5.31 19.73 -9.17
N LEU A 130 -4.37 20.63 -9.45
CA LEU A 130 -4.51 21.58 -10.57
C LEU A 130 -4.55 20.86 -11.93
N ARG A 131 -3.92 19.69 -12.04
CA ARG A 131 -3.99 18.80 -13.22
C ARG A 131 -5.25 17.92 -13.22
N ARG A 132 -6.12 18.04 -12.23
CA ARG A 132 -7.35 17.24 -12.08
C ARG A 132 -7.12 15.75 -11.87
N LEU A 133 -6.00 15.38 -11.27
CA LEU A 133 -5.64 14.02 -10.92
C LEU A 133 -6.03 13.70 -9.48
N ALA A 134 -6.41 12.45 -9.21
CA ALA A 134 -6.55 11.97 -7.85
C ALA A 134 -5.15 11.75 -7.24
N VAL A 135 -5.01 12.08 -5.95
CA VAL A 135 -3.73 11.97 -5.24
C VAL A 135 -3.87 10.98 -4.10
N ALA A 136 -3.05 9.94 -4.14
CA ALA A 136 -2.90 8.97 -3.08
C ALA A 136 -1.56 9.18 -2.36
N GLY A 137 -1.55 9.01 -1.04
CA GLY A 137 -0.33 9.22 -0.25
C GLY A 137 -0.15 8.15 0.82
N ALA A 138 1.10 7.69 0.99
CA ALA A 138 1.51 6.71 1.98
C ALA A 138 2.36 7.34 3.08
N PRO A 139 2.16 6.99 4.36
CA PRO A 139 3.08 7.36 5.42
C PRO A 139 4.38 6.53 5.29
N PRO A 140 5.53 7.04 5.77
CA PRO A 140 6.74 6.24 5.83
C PRO A 140 6.56 5.06 6.79
N SER A 141 7.06 3.90 6.38
CA SER A 141 7.01 2.65 7.13
C SER A 141 8.27 1.81 6.88
N LEU A 142 8.36 0.65 7.50
CA LEU A 142 9.42 -0.32 7.25
C LEU A 142 8.91 -1.49 6.40
N GLY A 143 8.26 -1.19 5.29
CA GLY A 143 7.66 -2.16 4.36
C GLY A 143 6.15 -2.25 4.51
N GLY A 144 5.62 -2.08 5.72
CA GLY A 144 4.22 -1.94 6.09
C GLY A 144 4.12 -1.25 7.43
N GLU A 145 2.92 -0.85 7.86
CA GLU A 145 2.79 0.10 8.97
C GLU A 145 3.00 -0.52 10.34
N LEU A 146 2.38 -1.66 10.63
CA LEU A 146 2.35 -2.22 11.99
C LEU A 146 2.98 -3.61 12.08
N PHE A 147 2.41 -4.60 11.40
CA PHE A 147 2.88 -5.98 11.46
C PHE A 147 4.27 -6.12 10.86
N GLU A 148 4.44 -5.61 9.66
CA GLU A 148 5.72 -5.69 8.96
C GLU A 148 6.78 -4.83 9.64
N SER A 149 6.51 -3.59 9.97
CA SER A 149 7.44 -2.73 10.71
C SER A 149 7.86 -3.37 12.02
N ALA A 150 6.94 -3.98 12.76
CA ALA A 150 7.26 -4.62 14.02
C ALA A 150 8.16 -5.85 13.85
N TYR A 151 7.87 -6.74 12.88
CA TYR A 151 8.74 -7.89 12.69
C TYR A 151 10.09 -7.53 12.06
N ARG A 152 10.14 -6.48 11.22
CA ARG A 152 11.42 -5.97 10.69
C ARG A 152 12.32 -5.38 11.80
N LEU A 153 11.72 -4.80 12.83
CA LEU A 153 12.42 -4.35 14.01
C LEU A 153 12.91 -5.49 14.90
N ARG A 154 12.09 -6.52 15.05
CA ARG A 154 12.25 -7.57 16.06
C ARG A 154 12.92 -8.84 15.53
N GLY A 155 12.80 -9.12 14.23
CA GLY A 155 12.97 -10.43 13.60
C GLY A 155 11.63 -11.18 13.55
N PHE A 156 11.34 -11.81 12.40
CA PHE A 156 10.03 -12.42 12.17
C PHE A 156 9.70 -13.52 13.19
N ALA A 157 10.61 -14.47 13.38
CA ALA A 157 10.38 -15.60 14.29
C ALA A 157 10.14 -15.12 15.72
N ARG A 158 10.97 -14.20 16.22
CA ARG A 158 10.86 -13.63 17.58
C ARG A 158 9.57 -12.84 17.74
N PHE A 159 9.19 -12.05 16.76
CA PHE A 159 7.96 -11.28 16.81
C PHE A 159 6.72 -12.20 16.88
N MET A 160 6.73 -13.30 16.12
CA MET A 160 5.65 -14.30 16.18
C MET A 160 5.56 -14.99 17.54
N GLU A 161 6.69 -15.33 18.14
CA GLU A 161 6.75 -15.86 19.53
C GLU A 161 6.22 -14.85 20.54
N ASP A 162 6.67 -13.60 20.47
CA ASP A 162 6.24 -12.52 21.37
C ASP A 162 4.73 -12.26 21.29
N LEU A 163 4.11 -12.34 20.08
CA LEU A 163 2.66 -12.25 19.89
C LEU A 163 1.91 -13.39 20.60
N LEU A 164 2.44 -14.62 20.57
CA LEU A 164 1.86 -15.78 21.22
C LEU A 164 1.99 -15.70 22.76
N GLU A 165 3.14 -15.30 23.24
CA GLU A 165 3.44 -15.16 24.65
C GLU A 165 2.85 -13.88 25.27
N ARG A 166 2.40 -12.95 24.42
CA ARG A 166 1.80 -11.67 24.83
C ARG A 166 2.80 -10.80 25.61
N GLN A 167 4.02 -10.72 25.11
CA GLN A 167 5.07 -9.94 25.73
C GLN A 167 4.71 -8.45 25.78
N PRO A 168 4.99 -7.74 26.88
CA PRO A 168 4.78 -6.30 26.97
C PRO A 168 5.56 -5.48 25.92
N LEU A 169 6.66 -6.02 25.42
CA LEU A 169 7.45 -5.43 24.35
C LEU A 169 6.66 -5.26 23.05
N VAL A 170 5.79 -6.23 22.71
CA VAL A 170 4.92 -6.13 21.53
C VAL A 170 4.00 -4.91 21.59
N ASP A 171 3.31 -4.76 22.73
CA ASP A 171 2.42 -3.61 22.92
C ASP A 171 3.20 -2.31 22.85
N TYR A 172 4.36 -2.24 23.48
CA TYR A 172 5.22 -1.05 23.48
C TYR A 172 5.68 -0.67 22.06
N VAL A 173 6.20 -1.62 21.29
CA VAL A 173 6.67 -1.38 19.92
C VAL A 173 5.52 -0.94 19.01
N LEU A 174 4.40 -1.68 19.04
CA LEU A 174 3.23 -1.35 18.24
C LEU A 174 2.62 0.01 18.62
N ASP A 175 2.60 0.38 19.90
CA ASP A 175 2.12 1.70 20.34
C ASP A 175 3.04 2.84 19.87
N ARG A 176 4.37 2.61 19.85
CA ARG A 176 5.32 3.58 19.29
C ARG A 176 5.14 3.78 17.79
N LEU A 177 5.01 2.68 17.03
CA LEU A 177 4.71 2.73 15.58
C LEU A 177 3.39 3.45 15.33
N THR A 178 2.33 3.10 16.09
CA THR A 178 1.02 3.74 15.97
C THR A 178 1.10 5.25 16.22
N ALA A 179 1.85 5.69 17.22
CA ALA A 179 2.00 7.12 17.53
C ALA A 179 2.68 7.89 16.38
N MET A 180 3.68 7.27 15.71
CA MET A 180 4.32 7.86 14.52
C MET A 180 3.36 7.90 13.34
N LEU A 181 2.63 6.81 13.10
CA LEU A 181 1.64 6.73 12.03
C LEU A 181 0.52 7.79 12.19
N VAL A 182 -0.03 7.93 13.39
CA VAL A 182 -1.05 8.97 13.69
C VAL A 182 -0.56 10.36 13.29
N ARG A 183 0.69 10.69 13.56
CA ARG A 183 1.27 11.99 13.15
C ARG A 183 1.38 12.09 11.64
N ASN A 184 1.90 11.07 10.97
CA ASN A 184 2.16 11.09 9.53
C ASN A 184 0.86 11.08 8.71
N VAL A 185 -0.15 10.31 9.12
CA VAL A 185 -1.46 10.34 8.42
C VAL A 185 -2.17 11.68 8.59
N THR A 186 -1.95 12.36 9.73
CA THR A 186 -2.46 13.73 9.91
C THR A 186 -1.78 14.71 8.94
N VAL A 187 -0.47 14.59 8.74
CA VAL A 187 0.28 15.39 7.74
C VAL A 187 -0.25 15.16 6.33
N LEU A 188 -0.47 13.90 5.92
CA LEU A 188 -1.07 13.57 4.61
C LEU A 188 -2.48 14.15 4.47
N ALA A 189 -3.29 14.03 5.51
CA ALA A 189 -4.65 14.59 5.53
C ALA A 189 -4.64 16.12 5.40
N GLU A 190 -3.77 16.80 6.13
CA GLU A 190 -3.62 18.27 6.07
C GLU A 190 -3.04 18.74 4.73
N ALA A 191 -2.18 17.92 4.09
CA ALA A 191 -1.67 18.17 2.74
C ALA A 191 -2.77 18.05 1.67
N GLY A 192 -3.88 17.36 2.00
CA GLY A 192 -5.06 17.25 1.16
C GLY A 192 -5.05 16.06 0.20
N VAL A 193 -4.38 14.95 0.51
CA VAL A 193 -4.46 13.73 -0.29
C VAL A 193 -5.90 13.21 -0.36
N ASP A 194 -6.28 12.65 -1.49
CA ASP A 194 -7.62 12.09 -1.70
C ASP A 194 -7.76 10.68 -1.10
N VAL A 195 -6.66 9.92 -1.12
CA VAL A 195 -6.62 8.54 -0.64
C VAL A 195 -5.41 8.37 0.27
N LEU A 196 -5.64 7.95 1.52
CA LEU A 196 -4.60 7.48 2.42
C LEU A 196 -4.32 6.01 2.13
N LEU A 197 -3.09 5.69 1.76
CA LEU A 197 -2.62 4.33 1.55
C LEU A 197 -2.07 3.79 2.86
N LEU A 198 -2.62 2.67 3.31
CA LEU A 198 -2.10 1.88 4.42
C LEU A 198 -1.75 0.49 3.89
N ASP A 199 -0.58 -0.01 4.26
CA ASP A 199 -0.02 -1.25 3.78
C ASP A 199 0.45 -2.10 4.96
N ASP A 200 0.03 -3.37 5.03
CA ASP A 200 0.47 -4.26 6.11
C ASP A 200 0.21 -5.73 5.73
N ASP A 201 1.21 -6.45 5.26
CA ASP A 201 1.10 -7.82 4.76
C ASP A 201 0.85 -8.83 5.89
N VAL A 202 -0.42 -9.01 6.23
CA VAL A 202 -0.88 -9.93 7.29
C VAL A 202 -1.32 -11.29 6.79
N ALA A 203 -1.22 -11.53 5.47
CA ALA A 203 -1.67 -12.77 4.83
C ALA A 203 -0.64 -13.33 3.84
N SER A 204 -0.76 -14.60 3.56
CA SER A 204 -0.11 -15.31 2.47
C SER A 204 -1.16 -15.79 1.46
N SER A 205 -0.75 -16.39 0.35
CA SER A 205 -1.69 -17.00 -0.63
C SER A 205 -2.60 -18.09 -0.03
N HIS A 206 -2.29 -18.59 1.17
CA HIS A 206 -3.06 -19.63 1.85
C HIS A 206 -3.94 -19.11 3.01
N GLY A 207 -3.93 -17.81 3.26
CA GLY A 207 -4.69 -17.17 4.33
C GLY A 207 -3.81 -16.37 5.30
N LEU A 208 -4.41 -15.94 6.40
CA LEU A 208 -3.75 -15.07 7.37
C LEU A 208 -2.49 -15.72 7.99
N ILE A 209 -1.41 -14.96 8.09
CA ILE A 209 -0.16 -15.34 8.77
C ILE A 209 -0.39 -15.40 10.28
N ILE A 210 -1.21 -14.51 10.81
CA ILE A 210 -1.60 -14.46 12.21
C ILE A 210 -3.10 -14.80 12.38
N SER A 211 -3.47 -15.33 13.54
CA SER A 211 -4.89 -15.64 13.78
C SER A 211 -5.76 -14.38 13.79
N PRO A 212 -7.05 -14.46 13.39
CA PRO A 212 -7.96 -13.32 13.52
C PRO A 212 -8.04 -12.75 14.94
N ASP A 213 -7.90 -13.60 15.97
CA ASP A 213 -7.94 -13.15 17.36
C ASP A 213 -6.66 -12.40 17.75
N THR A 214 -5.49 -12.82 17.25
CA THR A 214 -4.23 -12.09 17.38
C THR A 214 -4.34 -10.73 16.68
N TRP A 215 -4.85 -10.69 15.45
CA TRP A 215 -5.06 -9.45 14.72
C TRP A 215 -6.02 -8.50 15.47
N ARG A 216 -7.16 -8.99 15.95
CA ARG A 216 -8.13 -8.19 16.73
C ARG A 216 -7.54 -7.63 18.00
N ARG A 217 -6.66 -8.37 18.65
CA ARG A 217 -6.02 -7.96 19.89
C ARG A 217 -4.97 -6.87 19.67
N PHE A 218 -4.04 -7.09 18.74
CA PHE A 218 -2.85 -6.25 18.62
C PHE A 218 -2.98 -5.17 17.56
N PHE A 219 -3.57 -5.48 16.41
CA PHE A 219 -3.54 -4.59 15.24
C PHE A 219 -4.83 -3.80 15.06
N ARG A 220 -5.99 -4.42 15.20
CA ARG A 220 -7.27 -3.76 15.02
C ARG A 220 -7.45 -2.46 15.83
N PRO A 221 -7.16 -2.39 17.13
CA PRO A 221 -7.34 -1.16 17.90
C PRO A 221 -6.38 -0.04 17.47
N ARG A 222 -5.18 -0.40 17.03
CA ARG A 222 -4.15 0.54 16.57
C ARG A 222 -4.46 1.08 15.18
N LEU A 223 -4.84 0.20 14.26
CA LEU A 223 -5.34 0.61 12.96
C LEU A 223 -6.57 1.52 13.10
N GLY A 224 -7.47 1.23 14.05
CA GLY A 224 -8.59 2.10 14.37
C GLY A 224 -8.19 3.49 14.86
N GLN A 225 -7.08 3.62 15.62
CA GLN A 225 -6.54 4.92 16.04
C GLN A 225 -5.98 5.69 14.83
N VAL A 226 -5.24 5.03 13.96
CA VAL A 226 -4.69 5.63 12.73
C VAL A 226 -5.80 6.14 11.82
N ILE A 227 -6.80 5.30 11.53
CA ILE A 227 -7.97 5.67 10.71
C ILE A 227 -8.76 6.79 11.38
N GLY A 228 -8.93 6.74 12.70
CA GLY A 228 -9.62 7.77 13.47
C GLY A 228 -8.95 9.14 13.33
N ALA A 229 -7.64 9.21 13.46
CA ALA A 229 -6.87 10.45 13.29
C ALA A 229 -6.96 11.00 11.85
N ALA A 230 -6.86 10.11 10.85
CA ALA A 230 -7.03 10.47 9.45
C ALA A 230 -8.42 11.08 9.16
N ARG A 231 -9.48 10.46 9.69
CA ARG A 231 -10.86 10.94 9.56
C ARG A 231 -11.14 12.24 10.31
N GLU A 232 -10.50 12.46 11.45
CA GLU A 232 -10.61 13.71 12.20
C GLU A 232 -10.00 14.87 11.41
N ALA A 233 -8.82 14.65 10.80
CA ALA A 233 -8.12 15.66 10.02
C ALA A 233 -8.76 15.88 8.64
N ALA A 234 -9.24 14.85 7.95
CA ALA A 234 -9.86 14.92 6.62
C ALA A 234 -11.01 13.89 6.49
N PRO A 235 -12.27 14.27 6.86
CA PRO A 235 -13.41 13.35 6.87
C PRO A 235 -13.73 12.69 5.51
N GLU A 236 -13.43 13.38 4.40
CA GLU A 236 -13.73 12.89 3.04
C GLU A 236 -12.61 12.06 2.41
N MET A 237 -11.40 12.05 3.01
CA MET A 237 -10.27 11.26 2.53
C MET A 237 -10.61 9.78 2.54
N ARG A 238 -10.35 9.05 1.45
CA ARG A 238 -10.57 7.61 1.36
C ARG A 238 -9.46 6.85 2.08
N ILE A 239 -9.83 5.81 2.81
CA ILE A 239 -8.89 4.93 3.49
C ILE A 239 -8.73 3.66 2.66
N PHE A 240 -7.55 3.47 2.15
CA PHE A 240 -7.13 2.28 1.42
C PHE A 240 -6.35 1.35 2.37
N TYR A 241 -6.51 0.05 2.21
CA TYR A 241 -5.76 -0.96 2.93
C TYR A 241 -5.25 -2.03 1.97
N HIS A 242 -3.93 -2.20 1.96
CA HIS A 242 -3.24 -3.26 1.24
C HIS A 242 -2.88 -4.41 2.19
N SER A 243 -2.95 -5.60 1.68
CA SER A 243 -2.22 -6.78 2.14
C SER A 243 -2.13 -7.75 0.98
N ASP A 244 -0.96 -8.24 0.72
CA ASP A 244 -0.82 -9.39 -0.16
C ASP A 244 -1.51 -10.63 0.41
N GLY A 245 -1.78 -11.62 -0.46
CA GLY A 245 -2.37 -12.90 -0.09
C GLY A 245 -3.88 -12.89 0.16
N ASP A 246 -4.38 -13.90 0.90
CA ASP A 246 -5.81 -14.06 1.22
C ASP A 246 -6.15 -13.48 2.60
N PHE A 247 -6.53 -12.23 2.62
CA PHE A 247 -7.08 -11.56 3.80
C PHE A 247 -8.62 -11.44 3.78
N THR A 248 -9.32 -12.24 2.99
CA THR A 248 -10.80 -12.23 2.87
C THR A 248 -11.50 -12.22 4.24
N ARG A 249 -10.92 -12.90 5.25
CA ARG A 249 -11.47 -12.98 6.60
C ARG A 249 -11.44 -11.65 7.35
N LEU A 250 -10.56 -10.73 6.98
CA LEU A 250 -10.46 -9.41 7.61
C LEU A 250 -11.31 -8.34 6.93
N VAL A 251 -11.74 -8.53 5.67
CA VAL A 251 -12.51 -7.54 4.91
C VAL A 251 -13.70 -6.98 5.70
N PRO A 252 -14.53 -7.78 6.40
CA PRO A 252 -15.64 -7.23 7.19
C PRO A 252 -15.17 -6.35 8.36
N GLU A 253 -14.04 -6.66 8.97
CA GLU A 253 -13.50 -5.90 10.11
C GLU A 253 -12.82 -4.63 9.66
N LEU A 254 -12.10 -4.68 8.53
CA LEU A 254 -11.52 -3.50 7.87
C LEU A 254 -12.63 -2.51 7.48
N ALA A 255 -13.70 -2.98 6.84
CA ALA A 255 -14.86 -2.15 6.52
C ALA A 255 -15.52 -1.54 7.79
N ALA A 256 -15.61 -2.31 8.88
CA ALA A 256 -16.15 -1.83 10.16
C ALA A 256 -15.24 -0.79 10.84
N LEU A 257 -13.94 -0.78 10.56
CA LEU A 257 -13.00 0.25 11.00
C LEU A 257 -13.06 1.53 10.14
N GLY A 258 -13.72 1.50 8.98
CA GLY A 258 -13.83 2.63 8.08
C GLY A 258 -12.86 2.60 6.89
N VAL A 259 -12.31 1.41 6.58
CA VAL A 259 -11.58 1.19 5.31
C VAL A 259 -12.57 1.27 4.16
N ASP A 260 -12.31 2.15 3.20
CA ASP A 260 -13.13 2.37 2.01
C ASP A 260 -12.71 1.50 0.84
N VAL A 261 -11.43 1.10 0.79
CA VAL A 261 -10.82 0.41 -0.35
C VAL A 261 -9.92 -0.72 0.12
N VAL A 262 -10.01 -1.88 -0.52
CA VAL A 262 -9.12 -3.02 -0.29
C VAL A 262 -8.35 -3.37 -1.55
N ASN A 263 -7.08 -3.77 -1.39
CA ASN A 263 -6.11 -4.02 -2.46
C ASN A 263 -5.18 -5.19 -2.07
N PRO A 264 -4.67 -5.98 -3.03
CA PRO A 264 -4.97 -5.94 -4.47
C PRO A 264 -6.18 -6.80 -4.85
N VAL A 265 -6.68 -7.66 -3.94
CA VAL A 265 -7.72 -8.67 -4.20
C VAL A 265 -7.30 -9.54 -5.40
N ALA A 266 -6.07 -10.06 -5.32
CA ALA A 266 -5.43 -10.82 -6.38
C ALA A 266 -6.24 -12.08 -6.74
N PRO A 267 -6.48 -12.35 -8.04
CA PRO A 267 -7.40 -13.42 -8.47
C PRO A 267 -7.00 -14.83 -8.08
N ASP A 268 -5.72 -15.06 -7.87
CA ASP A 268 -5.16 -16.35 -7.44
C ASP A 268 -5.20 -16.55 -5.91
N CYS A 269 -5.49 -15.49 -5.16
CA CYS A 269 -5.60 -15.51 -3.71
C CYS A 269 -7.03 -15.30 -3.21
N MET A 270 -7.79 -14.39 -3.83
CA MET A 270 -9.09 -13.94 -3.33
C MET A 270 -10.18 -13.94 -4.40
N ASP A 271 -11.41 -14.29 -4.02
CA ASP A 271 -12.58 -14.19 -4.91
C ASP A 271 -13.23 -12.79 -4.82
N ALA A 272 -12.81 -11.90 -5.73
CA ALA A 272 -13.33 -10.54 -5.82
C ALA A 272 -14.87 -10.50 -6.01
N LEU A 273 -15.43 -11.47 -6.76
CA LEU A 273 -16.88 -11.55 -6.99
C LEU A 273 -17.63 -11.97 -5.73
N ALA A 274 -17.08 -12.89 -4.93
CA ALA A 274 -17.65 -13.26 -3.64
C ALA A 274 -17.64 -12.07 -2.66
N ILE A 275 -16.54 -11.30 -2.62
CA ILE A 275 -16.45 -10.08 -1.83
C ILE A 275 -17.51 -9.08 -2.29
N ARG A 276 -17.61 -8.84 -3.60
CA ARG A 276 -18.61 -7.94 -4.20
C ARG A 276 -20.05 -8.36 -3.88
N ARG A 277 -20.36 -9.64 -3.99
CA ARG A 277 -21.71 -10.17 -3.65
C ARG A 277 -22.06 -10.00 -2.19
N LYS A 278 -21.08 -10.15 -1.30
CA LYS A 278 -21.29 -10.10 0.15
C LYS A 278 -21.39 -8.65 0.67
N HIS A 279 -20.57 -7.75 0.14
CA HIS A 279 -20.40 -6.41 0.68
C HIS A 279 -20.96 -5.29 -0.21
N GLY A 280 -21.36 -5.62 -1.45
CA GLY A 280 -21.77 -4.61 -2.44
C GLY A 280 -20.56 -3.82 -2.95
N PRO A 281 -20.73 -2.55 -3.33
CA PRO A 281 -19.66 -1.71 -3.87
C PRO A 281 -18.75 -1.09 -2.79
N ARG A 282 -18.93 -1.42 -1.52
CA ARG A 282 -18.12 -0.94 -0.39
C ARG A 282 -17.74 -2.09 0.55
N PRO A 283 -16.45 -2.27 0.86
CA PRO A 283 -15.32 -1.48 0.36
C PRO A 283 -15.16 -1.62 -1.16
N ALA A 284 -14.60 -0.57 -1.78
CA ALA A 284 -14.21 -0.62 -3.18
C ALA A 284 -13.02 -1.58 -3.36
N LEU A 285 -12.89 -2.11 -4.57
CA LEU A 285 -11.78 -2.98 -4.95
C LEU A 285 -10.81 -2.16 -5.81
N TRP A 286 -9.56 -2.11 -5.40
CA TRP A 286 -8.47 -1.53 -6.19
C TRP A 286 -7.50 -2.65 -6.54
N GLY A 287 -7.25 -2.89 -7.83
CA GLY A 287 -6.44 -4.01 -8.30
C GLY A 287 -7.24 -4.97 -9.17
N THR A 288 -7.31 -6.23 -8.76
CA THR A 288 -8.11 -7.33 -9.32
C THR A 288 -7.67 -7.87 -10.68
N VAL A 289 -6.68 -7.28 -11.36
CA VAL A 289 -6.31 -7.66 -12.73
C VAL A 289 -5.08 -8.57 -12.72
N GLY A 290 -5.32 -9.83 -13.09
CA GLY A 290 -4.30 -10.81 -13.38
C GLY A 290 -3.52 -11.34 -12.18
N ASP A 291 -2.90 -12.48 -12.38
CA ASP A 291 -1.80 -13.00 -11.57
C ASP A 291 -0.45 -12.60 -12.18
N ALA A 292 0.66 -12.88 -11.49
CA ALA A 292 2.00 -12.59 -11.98
C ALA A 292 2.26 -13.22 -13.37
N SER A 293 1.69 -14.41 -13.65
CA SER A 293 1.91 -15.10 -14.92
C SER A 293 1.24 -14.39 -16.11
N LEU A 294 0.13 -13.71 -15.89
CA LEU A 294 -0.52 -12.91 -16.92
C LEU A 294 0.35 -11.72 -17.33
N TRP A 295 0.95 -11.05 -16.35
CA TRP A 295 1.79 -9.87 -16.62
C TRP A 295 3.10 -10.23 -17.30
N ASP A 296 3.81 -11.26 -16.82
CA ASP A 296 5.15 -11.61 -17.30
C ASP A 296 5.13 -12.42 -18.60
N ARG A 297 4.12 -13.28 -18.79
CA ARG A 297 4.09 -14.30 -19.84
C ARG A 297 2.79 -14.35 -20.66
N GLY A 298 1.77 -13.60 -20.25
CA GLY A 298 0.52 -13.49 -20.98
C GLY A 298 0.69 -12.73 -22.28
N THR A 299 -0.33 -12.81 -23.15
CA THR A 299 -0.41 -12.02 -24.37
C THR A 299 -1.28 -10.78 -24.18
N PRO A 300 -1.11 -9.73 -25.00
CA PRO A 300 -1.99 -8.56 -24.99
C PRO A 300 -3.49 -8.90 -25.05
N GLU A 301 -3.85 -9.93 -25.84
CA GLU A 301 -5.23 -10.41 -25.96
C GLU A 301 -5.75 -10.98 -24.64
N GLN A 302 -4.92 -11.75 -23.92
CA GLN A 302 -5.29 -12.31 -22.62
C GLN A 302 -5.48 -11.20 -21.56
N VAL A 303 -4.62 -10.18 -21.58
CA VAL A 303 -4.77 -9.01 -20.72
C VAL A 303 -6.08 -8.27 -21.01
N ARG A 304 -6.40 -8.03 -22.29
CA ARG A 304 -7.67 -7.41 -22.70
C ARG A 304 -8.89 -8.21 -22.27
N GLU A 305 -8.87 -9.53 -22.45
CA GLU A 305 -9.95 -10.43 -22.02
C GLU A 305 -10.15 -10.37 -20.50
N GLU A 306 -9.08 -10.36 -19.72
CA GLU A 306 -9.15 -10.26 -18.27
C GLU A 306 -9.73 -8.90 -17.82
N VAL A 307 -9.29 -7.79 -18.40
CA VAL A 307 -9.84 -6.46 -18.10
C VAL A 307 -11.34 -6.41 -18.41
N ALA A 308 -11.75 -6.87 -19.60
CA ALA A 308 -13.17 -6.91 -20.00
C ALA A 308 -13.99 -7.78 -19.03
N HIS A 309 -13.45 -8.93 -18.62
CA HIS A 309 -14.08 -9.81 -17.63
C HIS A 309 -14.27 -9.13 -16.28
N ARG A 310 -13.24 -8.44 -15.75
CA ARG A 310 -13.32 -7.73 -14.46
C ARG A 310 -14.35 -6.61 -14.50
N ILE A 311 -14.38 -5.81 -15.55
CA ILE A 311 -15.38 -4.75 -15.73
C ILE A 311 -16.79 -5.33 -15.79
N ALA A 312 -17.00 -6.37 -16.58
CA ALA A 312 -18.32 -7.01 -16.74
C ALA A 312 -18.84 -7.66 -15.45
N THR A 313 -17.95 -8.21 -14.63
CA THR A 313 -18.34 -8.98 -13.43
C THR A 313 -18.38 -8.15 -12.15
N LEU A 314 -17.51 -7.16 -12.00
CA LEU A 314 -17.42 -6.35 -10.79
C LEU A 314 -18.14 -5.01 -10.91
N GLY A 315 -18.41 -4.58 -12.15
CA GLY A 315 -19.10 -3.33 -12.48
C GLY A 315 -18.26 -2.08 -12.22
N PRO A 316 -18.67 -0.91 -12.72
CA PRO A 316 -17.88 0.30 -12.55
C PRO A 316 -17.96 0.88 -11.12
N ALA A 317 -19.04 0.63 -10.37
CA ALA A 317 -19.23 1.16 -9.03
C ALA A 317 -18.35 0.40 -8.01
N GLY A 318 -17.51 1.12 -7.27
CA GLY A 318 -16.61 0.51 -6.29
C GLY A 318 -15.45 -0.27 -6.91
N LEU A 319 -15.00 0.12 -8.11
CA LEU A 319 -13.91 -0.55 -8.80
C LEU A 319 -12.90 0.49 -9.32
N LEU A 320 -11.63 0.29 -9.00
CA LEU A 320 -10.47 0.90 -9.64
C LEU A 320 -9.57 -0.22 -10.13
N LEU A 321 -9.37 -0.31 -11.43
CA LEU A 321 -8.54 -1.37 -12.02
C LEU A 321 -7.06 -1.05 -11.86
N ALA A 322 -6.32 -2.03 -11.42
CA ALA A 322 -4.86 -2.02 -11.40
C ALA A 322 -4.33 -3.45 -11.55
N PRO A 323 -3.09 -3.63 -11.97
CA PRO A 323 -2.38 -4.89 -11.79
C PRO A 323 -2.43 -5.34 -10.32
N SER A 324 -2.59 -6.65 -10.10
CA SER A 324 -2.55 -7.23 -8.75
C SER A 324 -1.13 -7.57 -8.30
N TYR A 325 -0.14 -7.39 -9.17
CA TYR A 325 1.28 -7.67 -8.97
C TYR A 325 2.13 -6.59 -9.63
N ASP A 326 3.40 -6.53 -9.25
CA ASP A 326 4.38 -5.61 -9.83
C ASP A 326 4.56 -5.85 -11.34
N LEU A 327 4.88 -4.78 -12.08
CA LEU A 327 5.04 -4.80 -13.53
C LEU A 327 6.50 -4.87 -13.98
N ASP A 328 7.45 -5.14 -13.09
CA ASP A 328 8.90 -5.10 -13.34
C ASP A 328 9.33 -5.93 -14.57
N TYR A 329 8.66 -7.06 -14.78
CA TYR A 329 8.95 -7.98 -15.90
C TYR A 329 7.85 -7.99 -16.98
N ALA A 330 6.83 -7.16 -16.85
CA ALA A 330 5.74 -7.12 -17.81
C ALA A 330 6.21 -6.57 -19.16
N PRO A 331 5.98 -7.26 -20.29
CA PRO A 331 6.19 -6.67 -21.59
C PRO A 331 5.36 -5.40 -21.76
N ARG A 332 5.96 -4.38 -22.36
CA ARG A 332 5.30 -3.09 -22.56
C ARG A 332 3.95 -3.20 -23.28
N GLU A 333 3.85 -4.11 -24.24
CA GLU A 333 2.63 -4.40 -24.98
C GLU A 333 1.48 -4.92 -24.09
N ASN A 334 1.78 -5.61 -22.99
CA ASN A 334 0.77 -6.07 -22.03
C ASN A 334 0.21 -4.89 -21.21
N VAL A 335 1.07 -3.96 -20.80
CA VAL A 335 0.63 -2.76 -20.08
C VAL A 335 -0.15 -1.81 -21.01
N GLU A 336 0.28 -1.65 -22.27
CA GLU A 336 -0.45 -0.90 -23.27
C GLU A 336 -1.84 -1.52 -23.52
N ALA A 337 -1.92 -2.86 -23.64
CA ALA A 337 -3.18 -3.57 -23.81
C ALA A 337 -4.14 -3.41 -22.61
N PHE A 338 -3.60 -3.38 -21.38
CA PHE A 338 -4.39 -3.07 -20.17
C PHE A 338 -5.02 -1.68 -20.27
N VAL A 339 -4.21 -0.67 -20.54
CA VAL A 339 -4.67 0.73 -20.62
C VAL A 339 -5.73 0.90 -21.71
N GLU A 340 -5.45 0.37 -22.91
CA GLU A 340 -6.40 0.40 -24.03
C GLU A 340 -7.73 -0.30 -23.70
N ALA A 341 -7.66 -1.47 -23.06
CA ALA A 341 -8.85 -2.22 -22.67
C ALA A 341 -9.69 -1.49 -21.62
N VAL A 342 -9.05 -0.85 -20.63
CA VAL A 342 -9.79 -0.03 -19.66
C VAL A 342 -10.48 1.16 -20.32
N LEU A 343 -9.81 1.81 -21.26
CA LEU A 343 -10.41 2.94 -21.99
C LEU A 343 -11.53 2.52 -22.94
N GLU A 344 -11.49 1.30 -23.48
CA GLU A 344 -12.50 0.77 -24.39
C GLU A 344 -13.73 0.22 -23.65
N PHE A 345 -13.53 -0.53 -22.57
CA PHE A 345 -14.60 -1.27 -21.90
C PHE A 345 -15.09 -0.59 -20.61
N GLY A 346 -14.29 0.30 -20.00
CA GLY A 346 -14.59 1.00 -18.74
C GLY A 346 -15.57 2.15 -18.91
#